data_46fe0ad5996e3060b87e1eec6ec23afe
#
_entry.id   46fe0ad5996e3060b87e1eec6ec23afe
#
_cell.length_a   1.000
_cell.length_b   1.000
_cell.length_c   1.000
_cell.angle_alpha   90.00
_cell.angle_beta   90.00
_cell.angle_gamma   90.00
#
_symmetry.space_group_name_H-M   'P 1'
#
loop_
_entity.id
_entity.type
_entity.pdbx_description
1 polymer ?
#
loop_
_entity_poly.entity_id
_entity_poly.type
_entity_poly.pdbx_seq_one_letter_code
_entity_poly.pdbx_strand_id
1 'polypeptide(L)'
;MHSILSAIVIAALAYVGTMFDNFFAFAAQLLVTDPKRFKRVSWAQALGVGVLVVIAGGIGSLLTPIPLPWIGILCLAPWALGVHAWRQRDQPPSETFRRGAITTFVMTLALGGDNLAVWIPLLRANGVVHAVVSVCVFAGLEFLFIVSARALTSRPKAVEWGSKYAPRSVPWIYFGLGVLILIECRSF
;
A
#
# COMPACT_ATOMS: atom_id res chain seq x y z
N MET A 1 11.97 -16.54 16.61
CA MET A 1 12.81 -15.70 15.72
C MET A 1 12.33 -15.92 14.29
N HIS A 2 11.62 -14.96 13.73
CA HIS A 2 11.27 -15.03 12.31
C HIS A 2 12.55 -14.87 11.48
N SER A 3 12.66 -15.65 10.40
CA SER A 3 13.80 -15.54 9.49
C SER A 3 13.70 -14.23 8.70
N ILE A 4 14.82 -13.67 8.25
CA ILE A 4 14.83 -12.50 7.35
C ILE A 4 13.98 -12.79 6.10
N LEU A 5 13.96 -14.05 5.66
CA LEU A 5 13.15 -14.47 4.51
C LEU A 5 11.64 -14.29 4.78
N SER A 6 11.14 -14.65 5.97
CA SER A 6 9.73 -14.43 6.33
C SER A 6 9.39 -12.94 6.36
N ALA A 7 10.29 -12.09 6.89
CA ALA A 7 10.10 -10.64 6.89
C ALA A 7 9.99 -10.08 5.46
N ILE A 8 10.83 -10.55 4.52
CA ILE A 8 10.77 -10.13 3.12
C ILE A 8 9.44 -10.53 2.49
N VAL A 9 9.00 -11.78 2.69
CA VAL A 9 7.75 -12.28 2.11
C VAL A 9 6.55 -11.52 2.66
N ILE A 10 6.49 -11.32 3.98
CA ILE A 10 5.38 -10.60 4.63
C ILE A 10 5.35 -9.15 4.20
N ALA A 11 6.50 -8.47 4.17
CA ALA A 11 6.59 -7.10 3.68
C ALA A 11 6.13 -6.99 2.21
N ALA A 12 6.53 -7.94 1.36
CA ALA A 12 6.09 -7.95 -0.04
C ALA A 12 4.59 -8.16 -0.18
N LEU A 13 4.00 -9.10 0.57
CA LEU A 13 2.56 -9.33 0.58
C LEU A 13 1.79 -8.12 1.10
N ALA A 14 2.27 -7.50 2.17
CA ALA A 14 1.68 -6.29 2.73
C ALA A 14 1.70 -5.13 1.73
N TYR A 15 2.85 -4.88 1.08
CA TYR A 15 2.99 -3.83 0.08
C TYR A 15 2.08 -4.08 -1.13
N VAL A 16 2.19 -5.25 -1.75
CA VAL A 16 1.40 -5.60 -2.95
C VAL A 16 -0.08 -5.57 -2.64
N GLY A 17 -0.48 -6.09 -1.47
CA GLY A 17 -1.88 -6.13 -1.07
C GLY A 17 -2.49 -4.73 -0.89
N THR A 18 -1.78 -3.83 -0.22
CA THR A 18 -2.29 -2.46 0.04
C THR A 18 -2.14 -1.53 -1.16
N MET A 19 -1.20 -1.81 -2.08
CA MET A 19 -0.96 -0.97 -3.26
C MET A 19 -1.65 -1.48 -4.53
N PHE A 20 -2.45 -2.55 -4.42
CA PHE A 20 -3.03 -3.22 -5.59
C PHE A 20 -4.01 -2.33 -6.38
N ASP A 21 -4.92 -1.66 -5.71
CA ASP A 21 -5.87 -0.72 -6.33
C ASP A 21 -5.17 0.58 -6.75
N ASN A 22 -4.25 1.08 -5.92
CA ASN A 22 -3.43 2.24 -6.23
C ASN A 22 -2.61 2.06 -7.51
N PHE A 23 -2.20 0.82 -7.82
CA PHE A 23 -1.47 0.50 -9.05
C PHE A 23 -2.28 0.86 -10.31
N PHE A 24 -3.52 0.43 -10.38
CA PHE A 24 -4.37 0.72 -11.55
C PHE A 24 -4.80 2.18 -11.58
N ALA A 25 -5.03 2.81 -10.42
CA ALA A 25 -5.30 4.23 -10.32
C ALA A 25 -4.12 5.07 -10.83
N PHE A 26 -2.90 4.73 -10.44
CA PHE A 26 -1.69 5.40 -10.91
C PHE A 26 -1.43 5.15 -12.40
N ALA A 27 -1.60 3.92 -12.89
CA ALA A 27 -1.49 3.60 -14.31
C ALA A 27 -2.51 4.37 -15.15
N ALA A 28 -3.77 4.48 -14.70
CA ALA A 28 -4.80 5.28 -15.35
C ALA A 28 -4.44 6.78 -15.37
N GLN A 29 -3.87 7.30 -14.30
CA GLN A 29 -3.36 8.66 -14.26
C GLN A 29 -2.22 8.89 -15.26
N LEU A 30 -1.31 7.93 -15.39
CA LEU A 30 -0.22 8.03 -16.38
C LEU A 30 -0.74 8.03 -17.82
N LEU A 31 -1.83 7.30 -18.14
CA LEU A 31 -2.44 7.32 -19.48
C LEU A 31 -2.88 8.71 -19.93
N VAL A 32 -3.36 9.54 -19.00
CA VAL A 32 -3.82 10.91 -19.30
C VAL A 32 -2.76 11.97 -19.05
N THR A 33 -1.56 11.57 -18.64
CA THR A 33 -0.43 12.46 -18.34
C THR A 33 0.47 12.60 -19.59
N ASP A 34 0.92 13.83 -19.89
CA ASP A 34 1.93 14.06 -20.92
C ASP A 34 3.21 13.25 -20.60
N PRO A 35 3.74 12.45 -21.54
CA PRO A 35 4.99 11.68 -21.36
C PRO A 35 6.17 12.49 -20.81
N LYS A 36 6.26 13.78 -21.15
CA LYS A 36 7.30 14.69 -20.62
C LYS A 36 7.19 14.91 -19.11
N ARG A 37 6.02 14.68 -18.53
CA ARG A 37 5.76 14.85 -17.09
C ARG A 37 5.82 13.54 -16.31
N PHE A 38 5.97 12.39 -16.96
CA PHE A 38 6.01 11.08 -16.30
C PHE A 38 7.02 11.01 -15.16
N LYS A 39 8.24 11.53 -15.39
CA LYS A 39 9.27 11.55 -14.36
C LYS A 39 8.84 12.30 -13.10
N ARG A 40 8.21 13.47 -13.25
CA ARG A 40 7.74 14.28 -12.11
C ARG A 40 6.60 13.61 -11.37
N VAL A 41 5.66 13.00 -12.08
CA VAL A 41 4.53 12.28 -11.51
C VAL A 41 5.00 11.02 -10.77
N SER A 42 5.96 10.28 -11.34
CA SER A 42 6.57 9.11 -10.69
C SER A 42 7.34 9.48 -9.41
N TRP A 43 8.09 10.58 -9.41
CA TRP A 43 8.74 11.08 -8.20
C TRP A 43 7.73 11.51 -7.13
N ALA A 44 6.63 12.14 -7.53
CA ALA A 44 5.58 12.53 -6.60
C ALA A 44 4.91 11.31 -5.94
N GLN A 45 4.70 10.24 -6.71
CA GLN A 45 4.22 8.94 -6.19
C GLN A 45 5.21 8.36 -5.18
N ALA A 46 6.47 8.22 -5.56
CA ALA A 46 7.51 7.67 -4.68
C ALA A 46 7.70 8.49 -3.40
N LEU A 47 7.66 9.83 -3.49
CA LEU A 47 7.71 10.69 -2.33
C LEU A 47 6.49 10.51 -1.42
N GLY A 48 5.29 10.38 -1.99
CA GLY A 48 4.08 10.11 -1.22
C GLY A 48 4.18 8.80 -0.43
N VAL A 49 4.60 7.72 -1.08
CA VAL A 49 4.84 6.43 -0.43
C VAL A 49 5.95 6.53 0.62
N GLY A 50 7.05 7.23 0.32
CA GLY A 50 8.13 7.48 1.29
C GLY A 50 7.63 8.18 2.55
N VAL A 51 6.78 9.20 2.42
CA VAL A 51 6.16 9.89 3.56
C VAL A 51 5.28 8.93 4.37
N LEU A 52 4.47 8.09 3.71
CA LEU A 52 3.66 7.09 4.40
C LEU A 52 4.51 6.08 5.18
N VAL A 53 5.64 5.63 4.62
CA VAL A 53 6.59 4.73 5.31
C VAL A 53 7.18 5.41 6.53
N VAL A 54 7.59 6.68 6.43
CA VAL A 54 8.11 7.45 7.56
C VAL A 54 7.05 7.62 8.65
N ILE A 55 5.81 7.93 8.28
CA ILE A 55 4.69 8.03 9.22
C ILE A 55 4.44 6.68 9.90
N ALA A 56 4.38 5.58 9.11
CA ALA A 56 4.16 4.24 9.65
C ALA A 56 5.27 3.82 10.63
N GLY A 57 6.53 4.05 10.26
CA GLY A 57 7.68 3.77 11.12
C GLY A 57 7.70 4.64 12.37
N GLY A 58 7.40 5.93 12.24
CA GLY A 58 7.31 6.88 13.36
C GLY A 58 6.21 6.47 14.35
N ILE A 59 4.99 6.22 13.87
CA ILE A 59 3.89 5.75 14.72
C ILE A 59 4.24 4.37 15.32
N GLY A 60 4.76 3.44 14.52
CA GLY A 60 5.18 2.13 14.98
C GLY A 60 6.22 2.21 16.12
N SER A 61 7.17 3.16 16.06
CA SER A 61 8.15 3.38 17.12
C SER A 61 7.51 3.96 18.38
N LEU A 62 6.54 4.86 18.26
CA LEU A 62 5.80 5.40 19.41
C LEU A 62 4.95 4.34 20.12
N LEU A 63 4.53 3.30 19.41
CA LEU A 63 3.80 2.17 19.96
C LEU A 63 4.73 1.16 20.68
N THR A 64 6.05 1.39 20.74
CA THR A 64 7.02 0.47 21.37
C THR A 64 6.70 0.14 22.83
N PRO A 65 6.19 1.05 23.67
CA PRO A 65 5.82 0.72 25.05
C PRO A 65 4.61 -0.21 25.17
N ILE A 66 3.82 -0.36 24.11
CA ILE A 66 2.59 -1.18 24.12
C ILE A 66 2.95 -2.64 23.86
N PRO A 67 2.52 -3.60 24.71
CA PRO A 67 2.75 -5.02 24.48
C PRO A 67 2.20 -5.48 23.13
N LEU A 68 2.93 -6.36 22.42
CA LEU A 68 2.57 -6.86 21.09
C LEU A 68 1.16 -7.47 20.99
N PRO A 69 0.65 -8.24 21.99
CA PRO A 69 -0.71 -8.76 21.90
C PRO A 69 -1.79 -7.67 21.78
N TRP A 70 -1.56 -6.49 22.38
CA TRP A 70 -2.48 -5.34 22.25
C TRP A 70 -2.40 -4.70 20.86
N ILE A 71 -1.22 -4.77 20.22
CA ILE A 71 -1.03 -4.32 18.84
C ILE A 71 -1.78 -5.23 17.86
N GLY A 72 -2.00 -6.50 18.23
CA GLY A 72 -2.87 -7.42 17.47
C GLY A 72 -4.29 -6.88 17.26
N ILE A 73 -4.78 -5.97 18.12
CA ILE A 73 -6.06 -5.27 17.91
C ILE A 73 -6.04 -4.42 16.63
N LEU A 74 -4.86 -3.96 16.20
CA LEU A 74 -4.73 -3.23 14.93
C LEU A 74 -5.06 -4.07 13.70
N CYS A 75 -5.13 -5.42 13.81
CA CYS A 75 -5.65 -6.28 12.74
C CYS A 75 -7.12 -5.98 12.40
N LEU A 76 -7.86 -5.38 13.34
CA LEU A 76 -9.23 -4.93 13.10
C LEU A 76 -9.28 -3.78 12.07
N ALA A 77 -8.21 -2.98 11.94
CA ALA A 77 -8.17 -1.89 10.97
C ALA A 77 -8.20 -2.39 9.51
N PRO A 78 -7.34 -3.33 9.05
CA PRO A 78 -7.50 -3.96 7.74
C PRO A 78 -8.85 -4.64 7.54
N TRP A 79 -9.41 -5.28 8.58
CA TRP A 79 -10.72 -5.90 8.46
C TRP A 79 -11.85 -4.86 8.31
N ALA A 80 -11.80 -3.75 9.05
CA ALA A 80 -12.75 -2.66 8.89
C ALA A 80 -12.65 -2.04 7.48
N LEU A 81 -11.42 -1.88 6.95
CA LEU A 81 -11.18 -1.45 5.58
C LEU A 81 -11.71 -2.48 4.57
N GLY A 82 -11.54 -3.78 4.82
CA GLY A 82 -12.12 -4.84 4.00
C GLY A 82 -13.64 -4.76 3.91
N VAL A 83 -14.32 -4.54 5.05
CA VAL A 83 -15.77 -4.32 5.09
C VAL A 83 -16.16 -3.03 4.37
N HIS A 84 -15.41 -1.95 4.55
CA HIS A 84 -15.65 -0.68 3.86
C HIS A 84 -15.50 -0.83 2.36
N ALA A 85 -14.41 -1.42 1.89
CA ALA A 85 -14.16 -1.73 0.48
C ALA A 85 -15.24 -2.66 -0.11
N TRP A 86 -15.71 -3.64 0.67
CA TRP A 86 -16.82 -4.50 0.26
C TRP A 86 -18.11 -3.71 -0.01
N ARG A 87 -18.43 -2.74 0.84
CA ARG A 87 -19.62 -1.89 0.66
C ARG A 87 -19.49 -0.94 -0.55
N GLN A 88 -18.27 -0.54 -0.90
CA GLN A 88 -18.02 0.41 -1.99
C GLN A 88 -17.65 -0.26 -3.33
N ARG A 89 -17.48 -1.57 -3.38
CA ARG A 89 -16.95 -2.31 -4.55
C ARG A 89 -17.71 -2.10 -5.86
N ASP A 90 -18.98 -1.73 -5.79
CA ASP A 90 -19.85 -1.52 -6.97
C ASP A 90 -20.04 -0.02 -7.29
N GLN A 91 -19.38 0.88 -6.53
CA GLN A 91 -19.40 2.30 -6.85
C GLN A 91 -18.45 2.60 -8.03
N PRO A 92 -18.85 3.49 -8.95
CA PRO A 92 -17.95 3.90 -10.02
C PRO A 92 -16.71 4.58 -9.43
N PRO A 93 -15.51 4.36 -10.03
CA PRO A 93 -14.30 5.05 -9.61
C PRO A 93 -14.53 6.55 -9.60
N SER A 94 -14.12 7.23 -8.54
CA SER A 94 -14.25 8.69 -8.46
C SER A 94 -13.45 9.36 -9.58
N GLU A 95 -14.11 10.15 -10.43
CA GLU A 95 -13.51 10.80 -11.61
C GLU A 95 -12.48 11.92 -11.27
N THR A 96 -12.01 12.00 -10.04
CA THR A 96 -11.17 13.11 -9.56
C THR A 96 -9.70 12.98 -9.96
N PHE A 97 -9.42 12.57 -11.21
CA PHE A 97 -8.05 12.56 -11.73
C PHE A 97 -7.65 13.95 -12.27
N ARG A 98 -7.26 14.86 -11.38
CA ARG A 98 -6.55 16.08 -11.80
C ARG A 98 -5.11 15.73 -12.19
N ARG A 99 -4.65 16.30 -13.33
CA ARG A 99 -3.34 16.02 -13.93
C ARG A 99 -2.24 16.82 -13.23
N GLY A 100 -1.26 16.15 -12.59
CA GLY A 100 -0.07 16.83 -12.09
C GLY A 100 0.63 16.13 -10.92
N ALA A 101 1.91 16.45 -10.71
CA ALA A 101 2.71 15.83 -9.65
C ALA A 101 2.18 16.13 -8.24
N ILE A 102 1.73 17.37 -7.98
CA ILE A 102 1.16 17.75 -6.68
C ILE A 102 -0.10 16.94 -6.40
N THR A 103 -0.95 16.78 -7.40
CA THR A 103 -2.17 15.98 -7.27
C THR A 103 -1.84 14.52 -7.00
N THR A 104 -0.84 13.94 -7.69
CA THR A 104 -0.37 12.58 -7.44
C THR A 104 0.09 12.42 -5.99
N PHE A 105 0.94 13.31 -5.51
CA PHE A 105 1.43 13.29 -4.13
C PHE A 105 0.29 13.33 -3.11
N VAL A 106 -0.62 14.30 -3.26
CA VAL A 106 -1.77 14.45 -2.36
C VAL A 106 -2.69 13.23 -2.43
N MET A 107 -2.93 12.68 -3.62
CA MET A 107 -3.73 11.46 -3.77
C MET A 107 -3.07 10.25 -3.12
N THR A 108 -1.77 10.08 -3.29
CA THR A 108 -1.02 8.99 -2.64
C THR A 108 -1.15 9.06 -1.13
N LEU A 109 -1.06 10.26 -0.54
CA LEU A 109 -1.26 10.44 0.89
C LEU A 109 -2.72 10.21 1.31
N ALA A 110 -3.68 10.73 0.54
CA ALA A 110 -5.11 10.60 0.87
C ALA A 110 -5.61 9.16 0.79
N LEU A 111 -5.09 8.39 -0.19
CA LEU A 111 -5.40 6.97 -0.35
C LEU A 111 -4.52 6.07 0.54
N GLY A 112 -3.51 6.62 1.21
CA GLY A 112 -2.54 5.86 2.00
C GLY A 112 -2.99 5.50 3.41
N GLY A 113 -4.21 5.83 3.81
CA GLY A 113 -4.73 5.51 5.14
C GLY A 113 -4.81 3.99 5.40
N ASP A 114 -5.15 3.23 4.39
CA ASP A 114 -5.17 1.77 4.40
C ASP A 114 -3.76 1.17 4.46
N ASN A 115 -2.81 1.76 3.74
CA ASN A 115 -1.40 1.37 3.84
C ASN A 115 -0.91 1.53 5.28
N LEU A 116 -1.22 2.65 5.94
CA LEU A 116 -0.84 2.90 7.33
C LEU A 116 -1.43 1.85 8.28
N ALA A 117 -2.68 1.45 8.08
CA ALA A 117 -3.35 0.44 8.89
C ALA A 117 -2.61 -0.91 8.90
N VAL A 118 -1.94 -1.26 7.79
CA VAL A 118 -1.16 -2.50 7.64
C VAL A 118 0.31 -2.29 7.99
N TRP A 119 0.91 -1.17 7.55
CA TRP A 119 2.36 -0.96 7.69
C TRP A 119 2.79 -0.59 9.10
N ILE A 120 1.94 0.12 9.88
CA ILE A 120 2.25 0.47 11.29
C ILE A 120 2.47 -0.81 12.12
N PRO A 121 1.52 -1.76 12.21
CA PRO A 121 1.74 -2.97 12.98
C PRO A 121 2.88 -3.82 12.42
N LEU A 122 3.03 -3.89 11.09
CA LEU A 122 4.10 -4.66 10.45
C LEU A 122 5.49 -4.12 10.83
N LEU A 123 5.73 -2.81 10.73
CA LEU A 123 7.03 -2.21 11.05
C LEU A 123 7.32 -2.26 12.56
N ARG A 124 6.27 -2.37 13.40
CA ARG A 124 6.40 -2.48 14.85
C ARG A 124 6.70 -3.90 15.33
N ALA A 125 6.08 -4.92 14.70
CA ALA A 125 5.99 -6.28 15.26
C ALA A 125 7.37 -6.97 15.43
N ASN A 126 8.31 -6.75 14.51
CA ASN A 126 9.48 -7.62 14.36
C ASN A 126 10.83 -6.95 14.73
N GLY A 127 10.80 -5.78 15.39
CA GLY A 127 11.99 -5.05 15.79
C GLY A 127 12.72 -4.34 14.64
N VAL A 128 13.76 -3.57 14.97
CA VAL A 128 14.41 -2.61 14.07
C VAL A 128 14.98 -3.27 12.81
N VAL A 129 15.61 -4.43 12.92
CA VAL A 129 16.25 -5.11 11.78
C VAL A 129 15.19 -5.49 10.74
N HIS A 130 14.09 -6.10 11.16
CA HIS A 130 13.01 -6.49 10.28
C HIS A 130 12.26 -5.28 9.70
N ALA A 131 12.12 -4.20 10.47
CA ALA A 131 11.56 -2.94 9.97
C ALA A 131 12.43 -2.36 8.84
N VAL A 132 13.75 -2.33 8.99
CA VAL A 132 14.68 -1.89 7.95
C VAL A 132 14.56 -2.77 6.70
N VAL A 133 14.53 -4.10 6.86
CA VAL A 133 14.33 -5.04 5.75
C VAL A 133 13.02 -4.74 5.03
N SER A 134 11.92 -4.54 5.77
CA SER A 134 10.61 -4.22 5.20
C SER A 134 10.63 -2.91 4.41
N VAL A 135 11.29 -1.87 4.93
CA VAL A 135 11.45 -0.59 4.22
C VAL A 135 12.25 -0.76 2.93
N CYS A 136 13.33 -1.54 2.94
CA CYS A 136 14.09 -1.85 1.73
C CYS A 136 13.25 -2.60 0.69
N VAL A 137 12.43 -3.57 1.13
CA VAL A 137 11.49 -4.29 0.26
C VAL A 137 10.46 -3.33 -0.33
N PHE A 138 9.89 -2.44 0.49
CA PHE A 138 8.94 -1.43 0.02
C PHE A 138 9.55 -0.50 -1.04
N ALA A 139 10.78 -0.03 -0.82
CA ALA A 139 11.48 0.82 -1.80
C ALA A 139 11.72 0.09 -3.13
N GLY A 140 12.14 -1.18 -3.08
CA GLY A 140 12.31 -2.00 -4.28
C GLY A 140 11.00 -2.26 -5.03
N LEU A 141 9.94 -2.55 -4.30
CA LEU A 141 8.60 -2.78 -4.87
C LEU A 141 7.97 -1.49 -5.39
N GLU A 142 8.20 -0.33 -4.76
CA GLU A 142 7.75 0.96 -5.26
C GLU A 142 8.43 1.29 -6.60
N PHE A 143 9.72 1.02 -6.71
CA PHE A 143 10.41 1.17 -8.00
C PHE A 143 9.78 0.26 -9.08
N LEU A 144 9.56 -1.01 -8.75
CA LEU A 144 8.93 -1.97 -9.67
C LEU A 144 7.48 -1.56 -10.01
N PHE A 145 6.72 -1.05 -9.03
CA PHE A 145 5.38 -0.50 -9.20
C PHE A 145 5.36 0.61 -10.25
N ILE A 146 6.25 1.61 -10.12
CA ILE A 146 6.33 2.74 -11.04
C ILE A 146 6.71 2.27 -12.45
N VAL A 147 7.70 1.40 -12.57
CA VAL A 147 8.16 0.87 -13.87
C VAL A 147 7.05 0.06 -14.55
N SER A 148 6.38 -0.80 -13.78
CA SER A 148 5.28 -1.64 -14.27
C SER A 148 4.04 -0.82 -14.66
N ALA A 149 3.66 0.16 -13.86
CA ALA A 149 2.55 1.07 -14.18
C ALA A 149 2.84 1.86 -15.46
N ARG A 150 4.08 2.33 -15.63
CA ARG A 150 4.51 3.01 -16.87
C ARG A 150 4.48 2.07 -18.07
N ALA A 151 4.96 0.84 -17.93
CA ALA A 151 4.91 -0.15 -18.99
C ALA A 151 3.46 -0.48 -19.37
N LEU A 152 2.54 -0.51 -18.40
CA LEU A 152 1.13 -0.79 -18.62
C LEU A 152 0.41 0.30 -19.44
N THR A 153 0.93 1.53 -19.50
CA THR A 153 0.34 2.59 -20.34
C THR A 153 0.34 2.26 -21.83
N SER A 154 1.19 1.33 -22.28
CA SER A 154 1.15 0.80 -23.65
C SER A 154 -0.06 -0.11 -23.91
N ARG A 155 -0.80 -0.49 -22.88
CA ARG A 155 -1.97 -1.40 -22.95
C ARG A 155 -3.20 -0.79 -22.27
N PRO A 156 -3.80 0.26 -22.84
CA PRO A 156 -4.91 1.01 -22.19
C PRO A 156 -6.09 0.13 -21.78
N LYS A 157 -6.45 -0.88 -22.61
CA LYS A 157 -7.51 -1.84 -22.27
C LYS A 157 -7.22 -2.64 -21.00
N ALA A 158 -5.95 -2.98 -20.73
CA ALA A 158 -5.57 -3.69 -19.51
C ALA A 158 -5.67 -2.76 -18.28
N VAL A 159 -5.34 -1.47 -18.43
CA VAL A 159 -5.52 -0.47 -17.36
C VAL A 159 -7.00 -0.30 -17.05
N GLU A 160 -7.83 -0.14 -18.07
CA GLU A 160 -9.29 0.01 -17.92
C GLU A 160 -9.90 -1.22 -17.23
N TRP A 161 -9.53 -2.42 -17.70
CA TRP A 161 -9.98 -3.67 -17.10
C TRP A 161 -9.54 -3.76 -15.61
N GLY A 162 -8.29 -3.48 -15.33
CA GLY A 162 -7.75 -3.49 -13.96
C GLY A 162 -8.47 -2.49 -13.05
N SER A 163 -8.63 -1.25 -13.49
CA SER A 163 -9.35 -0.21 -12.73
C SER A 163 -10.80 -0.60 -12.43
N LYS A 164 -11.44 -1.38 -13.30
CA LYS A 164 -12.82 -1.86 -13.11
C LYS A 164 -12.91 -3.01 -12.11
N TYR A 165 -11.93 -3.93 -12.11
CA TYR A 165 -12.01 -5.18 -11.34
C TYR A 165 -11.17 -5.18 -10.07
N ALA A 166 -10.10 -4.36 -9.99
CA ALA A 166 -9.27 -4.26 -8.79
C ALA A 166 -10.10 -3.97 -7.53
N PRO A 167 -11.05 -3.02 -7.50
CA PRO A 167 -11.84 -2.73 -6.31
C PRO A 167 -12.63 -3.93 -5.76
N ARG A 168 -12.97 -4.90 -6.63
CA ARG A 168 -13.67 -6.12 -6.22
C ARG A 168 -12.79 -7.13 -5.50
N SER A 169 -11.48 -7.09 -5.73
CA SER A 169 -10.50 -7.97 -5.10
C SER A 169 -9.98 -7.40 -3.78
N VAL A 170 -9.99 -6.09 -3.62
CA VAL A 170 -9.47 -5.35 -2.46
C VAL A 170 -10.03 -5.85 -1.11
N PRO A 171 -11.35 -6.09 -0.93
CA PRO A 171 -11.87 -6.58 0.34
C PRO A 171 -11.21 -7.90 0.79
N TRP A 172 -11.02 -8.83 -0.13
CA TRP A 172 -10.41 -10.13 0.17
C TRP A 172 -8.93 -10.01 0.54
N ILE A 173 -8.23 -9.08 -0.10
CA ILE A 173 -6.84 -8.76 0.22
C ILE A 173 -6.74 -8.23 1.65
N TYR A 174 -7.59 -7.28 2.06
CA TYR A 174 -7.59 -6.73 3.41
C TYR A 174 -7.98 -7.75 4.47
N PHE A 175 -8.91 -8.64 4.19
CA PHE A 175 -9.22 -9.75 5.12
C PHE A 175 -7.99 -10.66 5.29
N GLY A 176 -7.32 -11.02 4.21
CA GLY A 176 -6.08 -11.80 4.25
C GLY A 176 -4.95 -11.11 5.02
N LEU A 177 -4.74 -9.80 4.78
CA LEU A 177 -3.74 -9.01 5.49
C LEU A 177 -4.05 -8.91 6.99
N GLY A 178 -5.31 -8.74 7.37
CA GLY A 178 -5.71 -8.73 8.78
C GLY A 178 -5.39 -10.06 9.48
N VAL A 179 -5.64 -11.20 8.83
CA VAL A 179 -5.24 -12.53 9.34
C VAL A 179 -3.72 -12.64 9.46
N LEU A 180 -2.97 -12.17 8.46
CA LEU A 180 -1.51 -12.20 8.45
C LEU A 180 -0.92 -11.39 9.62
N ILE A 181 -1.43 -10.18 9.88
CA ILE A 181 -1.02 -9.34 11.02
C ILE A 181 -1.35 -10.03 12.35
N LEU A 182 -2.53 -10.66 12.45
CA LEU A 182 -2.93 -11.38 13.66
C LEU A 182 -1.98 -12.54 13.96
N ILE A 183 -1.58 -13.30 12.95
CA ILE A 183 -0.62 -14.39 13.09
C ILE A 183 0.74 -13.84 13.54
N GLU A 184 1.24 -12.78 12.91
CA GLU A 184 2.50 -12.14 13.27
C GLU A 184 2.50 -11.64 14.72
N CYS A 185 1.45 -10.95 15.15
CA CYS A 185 1.36 -10.45 16.53
C CYS A 185 1.12 -11.53 17.58
N ARG A 186 0.60 -12.72 17.19
CA ARG A 186 0.38 -13.83 18.11
C ARG A 186 1.59 -14.76 18.24
N SER A 187 2.50 -14.73 17.27
CA SER A 187 3.70 -15.58 17.24
C SER A 187 4.80 -15.14 18.20
N PHE A 188 4.53 -14.14 19.02
CA PHE A 188 5.34 -13.63 20.12
C PHE A 188 4.59 -13.75 21.45
#